data_f7dae1ce131a5932d160b4e8892b80b8
#
_entry.id   f7dae1ce131a5932d160b4e8892b80b8
#
_cell.length_a   1.000
_cell.length_b   1.000
_cell.length_c   1.000
_cell.angle_alpha   90.00
_cell.angle_beta   90.00
_cell.angle_gamma   90.00
#
_symmetry.space_group_name_H-M   'P 1'
#
loop_
_entity.id
_entity.type
_entity.pdbx_description
1 polymer ?
#
loop_
_entity_poly.entity_id
_entity_poly.type
_entity_poly.pdbx_seq_one_letter_code
_entity_poly.pdbx_strand_id
1 'polypeptide(L)'
;MSKLLWVKFGWSDYYRGGPIDGNFPFIKDGKQGHEAWNFLPQDDGTYYCYTPPQGGSGTPWSNDPYGWTVVCLAKDPARKGLHVVGWYKDAELIGNYAVRPAGFDAGGTAPLDEYYYTIRSSSVWFVPPEFRSKPFSHPSVRQGKYSFLDGPGVEITANKRAVKSILQDRLAFFGDVSIHNPNASNTPDRDNDKIDPLGGFGGPEHRKAVEKAAVQATWRELNRLDYDVVSRESDNIGYDLHAIHRKDGSALHVEVKGTSGSEPRFFMTMNEYGYRLAPEWRLAIAVNALTKPDVRFLTLREVEREFELTPMVWKAIRRILS
;
A
#
# COMPACT_ATOMS: atom_id res chain seq x y z
N MET A 1 21.89 -12.02 -14.60
CA MET A 1 22.13 -12.05 -13.14
C MET A 1 21.12 -11.15 -12.47
N SER A 2 20.53 -11.56 -11.34
CA SER A 2 19.66 -10.65 -10.60
C SER A 2 20.50 -9.58 -9.92
N LYS A 3 20.06 -8.31 -9.94
CA LYS A 3 20.68 -7.23 -9.20
C LYS A 3 19.76 -6.90 -8.04
N LEU A 4 20.19 -7.14 -6.81
CA LEU A 4 19.37 -6.99 -5.63
C LEU A 4 20.10 -6.21 -4.54
N LEU A 5 19.45 -5.17 -4.07
CA LEU A 5 19.88 -4.29 -3.01
C LEU A 5 18.74 -4.13 -2.01
N TRP A 6 19.01 -4.05 -0.71
CA TRP A 6 18.06 -3.48 0.24
C TRP A 6 18.55 -2.13 0.76
N VAL A 7 17.61 -1.24 1.02
CA VAL A 7 17.82 0.05 1.67
C VAL A 7 16.93 0.17 2.89
N LYS A 8 17.38 0.91 3.92
CA LYS A 8 16.64 1.08 5.16
C LYS A 8 16.58 2.55 5.56
N PHE A 9 15.39 3.02 5.91
CA PHE A 9 15.12 4.38 6.34
C PHE A 9 14.10 4.42 7.49
N GLY A 10 13.69 5.61 7.91
CA GLY A 10 12.70 5.79 8.96
C GLY A 10 11.32 5.27 8.56
N TRP A 11 10.47 5.04 9.54
CA TRP A 11 9.10 4.60 9.32
C TRP A 11 8.20 5.76 8.91
N SER A 12 7.38 5.54 7.91
CA SER A 12 6.22 6.36 7.57
C SER A 12 5.11 5.46 7.04
N ASP A 13 3.87 5.89 7.21
CA ASP A 13 2.76 5.12 6.68
C ASP A 13 2.75 5.14 5.15
N TYR A 14 2.98 6.29 4.53
CA TYR A 14 2.80 6.44 3.07
C TYR A 14 4.01 6.94 2.29
N TYR A 15 5.01 7.56 2.91
CA TYR A 15 6.19 8.15 2.24
C TYR A 15 5.84 9.10 1.08
N ARG A 16 4.77 9.89 1.26
CA ARG A 16 4.28 10.89 0.31
C ARG A 16 4.25 12.29 0.92
N GLY A 17 5.26 12.61 1.72
CA GLY A 17 5.28 13.73 2.65
C GLY A 17 4.75 13.30 4.02
N GLY A 18 4.97 14.14 5.02
CA GLY A 18 4.56 13.86 6.39
C GLY A 18 5.68 13.33 7.28
N PRO A 19 5.36 12.97 8.52
CA PRO A 19 6.36 12.62 9.52
C PRO A 19 7.06 11.29 9.19
N ILE A 20 8.32 11.24 9.60
CA ILE A 20 9.13 10.03 9.60
C ILE A 20 9.47 9.69 11.05
N ASP A 21 9.16 8.47 11.47
CA ASP A 21 9.56 7.93 12.76
C ASP A 21 10.88 7.17 12.64
N GLY A 22 11.82 7.47 13.51
CA GLY A 22 13.11 6.79 13.52
C GLY A 22 14.09 7.34 14.54
N ASN A 23 15.14 6.57 14.81
CA ASN A 23 16.18 6.94 15.75
C ASN A 23 17.34 7.73 15.09
N PHE A 24 17.09 8.38 13.98
CA PHE A 24 18.11 9.21 13.33
C PHE A 24 18.22 10.57 14.04
N PRO A 25 19.44 11.07 14.31
CA PRO A 25 19.61 12.38 14.97
C PRO A 25 18.84 13.50 14.27
N PHE A 26 18.88 13.54 12.94
CA PHE A 26 18.20 14.53 12.13
C PHE A 26 16.67 14.58 12.37
N ILE A 27 16.04 13.41 12.54
CA ILE A 27 14.60 13.28 12.81
C ILE A 27 14.31 13.69 14.26
N LYS A 28 15.20 13.35 15.21
CA LYS A 28 15.06 13.73 16.61
C LYS A 28 15.12 15.24 16.83
N ASP A 29 15.83 15.95 15.97
CA ASP A 29 15.90 17.43 15.99
C ASP A 29 14.66 18.09 15.36
N GLY A 30 13.60 17.32 15.08
CA GLY A 30 12.34 17.82 14.49
C GLY A 30 12.45 18.17 13.01
N LYS A 31 13.52 17.74 12.33
CA LYS A 31 13.71 17.95 10.88
C LYS A 31 13.10 16.81 10.09
N GLN A 32 12.54 17.14 8.93
CA GLN A 32 11.94 16.17 8.04
C GLN A 32 13.02 15.47 7.21
N GLY A 33 13.04 14.12 7.23
CA GLY A 33 13.97 13.35 6.42
C GLY A 33 13.59 13.34 4.94
N HIS A 34 14.56 13.36 4.05
CA HIS A 34 14.34 13.29 2.59
C HIS A 34 13.62 11.99 2.16
N GLU A 35 13.63 10.94 2.99
CA GLU A 35 12.90 9.70 2.79
C GLU A 35 11.38 9.85 2.89
N ALA A 36 10.89 10.95 3.44
CA ALA A 36 9.45 11.22 3.55
C ALA A 36 8.71 11.18 2.19
N TRP A 37 9.42 11.35 1.09
CA TRP A 37 8.87 11.37 -0.27
C TRP A 37 9.31 10.18 -1.12
N ASN A 38 9.83 9.12 -0.53
CA ASN A 38 10.37 7.97 -1.29
C ASN A 38 9.33 7.25 -2.15
N PHE A 39 8.05 7.33 -1.82
CA PHE A 39 6.96 6.75 -2.60
C PHE A 39 5.98 7.79 -3.14
N LEU A 40 6.43 9.04 -3.27
CA LEU A 40 5.66 10.09 -3.94
C LEU A 40 5.98 10.07 -5.44
N PRO A 41 5.01 9.69 -6.30
CA PRO A 41 5.20 9.74 -7.75
C PRO A 41 5.24 11.18 -8.24
N GLN A 42 5.98 11.43 -9.30
CA GLN A 42 5.93 12.67 -10.06
C GLN A 42 5.02 12.50 -11.28
N ASP A 43 4.67 13.61 -11.92
CA ASP A 43 3.75 13.64 -13.06
C ASP A 43 4.21 12.77 -14.24
N ASP A 44 5.52 12.60 -14.42
CA ASP A 44 6.14 11.74 -15.44
C ASP A 44 6.18 10.25 -15.01
N GLY A 45 5.61 9.89 -13.86
CA GLY A 45 5.63 8.56 -13.30
C GLY A 45 6.95 8.16 -12.63
N THR A 46 7.91 9.07 -12.53
CA THR A 46 9.20 8.82 -11.87
C THR A 46 9.08 8.93 -10.36
N TYR A 47 9.76 8.03 -9.65
CA TYR A 47 9.92 8.04 -8.21
C TYR A 47 11.38 8.26 -7.85
N TYR A 48 11.62 9.06 -6.82
CA TYR A 48 12.93 9.43 -6.32
C TYR A 48 13.11 8.92 -4.90
N CYS A 49 14.00 7.94 -4.70
CA CYS A 49 14.25 7.35 -3.40
C CYS A 49 15.54 7.93 -2.79
N TYR A 50 15.41 8.44 -1.59
CA TYR A 50 16.54 8.83 -0.76
C TYR A 50 16.96 7.67 0.14
N THR A 51 18.26 7.43 0.23
CA THR A 51 18.85 6.48 1.17
C THR A 51 19.70 7.25 2.17
N PRO A 52 19.45 7.12 3.49
CA PRO A 52 20.29 7.76 4.50
C PRO A 52 21.75 7.31 4.39
N PRO A 53 22.72 8.19 4.70
CA PRO A 53 24.13 7.86 4.61
C PRO A 53 24.52 6.72 5.55
N GLN A 54 25.43 5.85 5.09
CA GLN A 54 25.99 4.75 5.87
C GLN A 54 27.44 5.04 6.24
N GLY A 55 27.67 5.71 7.37
CA GLY A 55 29.00 6.09 7.82
C GLY A 55 29.76 6.87 6.73
N GLY A 56 31.01 6.52 6.46
CA GLY A 56 31.80 7.08 5.37
C GLY A 56 31.53 6.52 3.99
N SER A 57 30.60 5.56 3.86
CA SER A 57 30.37 4.83 2.58
C SER A 57 29.45 5.55 1.61
N GLY A 58 28.90 6.72 1.96
CA GLY A 58 28.09 7.52 1.05
C GLY A 58 26.76 6.84 0.65
N THR A 59 26.47 6.87 -0.65
CA THR A 59 25.23 6.35 -1.26
C THR A 59 25.43 4.96 -1.85
N PRO A 60 24.39 4.19 -2.13
CA PRO A 60 24.51 2.97 -2.93
C PRO A 60 25.09 3.28 -4.31
N TRP A 61 26.17 2.58 -4.68
CA TRP A 61 26.86 2.77 -5.94
C TRP A 61 27.28 1.44 -6.57
N SER A 62 27.24 1.38 -7.91
CA SER A 62 27.71 0.25 -8.70
C SER A 62 28.26 0.73 -10.04
N ASN A 63 29.28 0.04 -10.58
CA ASN A 63 29.79 0.28 -11.94
C ASN A 63 28.73 -0.02 -13.01
N ASP A 64 27.72 -0.81 -12.70
CA ASP A 64 26.56 -1.08 -13.53
C ASP A 64 25.31 -0.58 -12.78
N PRO A 65 24.95 0.71 -12.95
CA PRO A 65 23.98 1.37 -12.10
C PRO A 65 22.51 1.06 -12.43
N TYR A 66 22.20 0.43 -13.57
CA TYR A 66 20.83 0.22 -14.04
C TYR A 66 20.29 -1.17 -13.74
N GLY A 67 18.96 -1.32 -13.75
CA GLY A 67 18.27 -2.59 -13.65
C GLY A 67 18.30 -3.23 -12.25
N TRP A 68 18.41 -2.43 -11.21
CA TRP A 68 18.42 -2.91 -9.83
C TRP A 68 17.00 -3.13 -9.29
N THR A 69 16.84 -4.22 -8.54
CA THR A 69 15.70 -4.35 -7.63
C THR A 69 16.14 -3.83 -6.26
N VAL A 70 15.47 -2.81 -5.76
CA VAL A 70 15.78 -2.15 -4.49
C VAL A 70 14.64 -2.38 -3.51
N VAL A 71 14.86 -3.21 -2.50
CA VAL A 71 13.86 -3.51 -1.47
C VAL A 71 13.96 -2.51 -0.33
N CYS A 72 12.88 -1.80 -0.07
CA CYS A 72 12.81 -0.76 0.95
C CYS A 72 12.35 -1.34 2.28
N LEU A 73 13.14 -1.11 3.32
CA LEU A 73 12.92 -1.61 4.66
C LEU A 73 12.75 -0.47 5.65
N ALA A 74 11.82 -0.64 6.59
CA ALA A 74 11.68 0.27 7.73
C ALA A 74 11.33 -0.50 9.01
N LYS A 75 11.65 0.10 10.16
CA LYS A 75 11.29 -0.44 11.47
C LYS A 75 10.03 0.25 11.96
N ASP A 76 8.97 -0.52 12.17
CA ASP A 76 7.76 -0.04 12.82
C ASP A 76 8.09 0.37 14.28
N PRO A 77 7.77 1.59 14.71
CA PRO A 77 8.02 2.02 16.08
C PRO A 77 7.21 1.22 17.12
N ALA A 78 6.03 0.74 16.75
CA ALA A 78 5.13 -0.02 17.63
C ALA A 78 5.42 -1.52 17.67
N ARG A 79 6.09 -2.08 16.67
CA ARG A 79 6.33 -3.52 16.51
C ARG A 79 7.81 -3.85 16.35
N LYS A 80 8.21 -5.05 16.79
CA LYS A 80 9.60 -5.53 16.63
C LYS A 80 9.84 -6.00 15.20
N GLY A 81 11.08 -5.79 14.70
CA GLY A 81 11.55 -6.26 13.40
C GLY A 81 11.52 -5.19 12.31
N LEU A 82 11.96 -5.59 11.13
CA LEU A 82 11.95 -4.78 9.92
C LEU A 82 10.81 -5.23 9.01
N HIS A 83 10.18 -4.29 8.37
CA HIS A 83 9.10 -4.52 7.41
C HIS A 83 9.56 -4.10 6.02
N VAL A 84 9.14 -4.85 4.99
CA VAL A 84 9.20 -4.37 3.62
C VAL A 84 8.10 -3.34 3.46
N VAL A 85 8.47 -2.11 3.10
CA VAL A 85 7.54 -1.00 2.88
C VAL A 85 7.30 -0.71 1.41
N GLY A 86 8.04 -1.37 0.54
CA GLY A 86 7.92 -1.30 -0.90
C GLY A 86 9.20 -1.73 -1.60
N TRP A 87 9.24 -1.64 -2.91
CA TRP A 87 10.44 -1.89 -3.71
C TRP A 87 10.39 -1.15 -5.04
N TYR A 88 11.57 -0.93 -5.59
CA TYR A 88 11.80 -0.39 -6.92
C TYR A 88 12.30 -1.50 -7.82
N LYS A 89 11.82 -1.61 -9.05
CA LYS A 89 12.40 -2.46 -10.11
C LYS A 89 13.03 -1.58 -11.18
N ASP A 90 13.92 -2.15 -11.94
CA ASP A 90 14.65 -1.46 -13.02
C ASP A 90 15.24 -0.11 -12.57
N ALA A 91 15.63 -0.07 -11.29
CA ALA A 91 16.10 1.15 -10.66
C ALA A 91 17.50 1.52 -11.13
N GLU A 92 17.73 2.82 -11.22
CA GLU A 92 19.05 3.42 -11.43
C GLU A 92 19.63 3.88 -10.09
N LEU A 93 20.86 3.49 -9.80
CA LEU A 93 21.65 3.97 -8.68
C LEU A 93 22.43 5.21 -9.11
N ILE A 94 22.18 6.36 -8.49
CA ILE A 94 22.78 7.64 -8.91
C ILE A 94 24.26 7.74 -8.49
N GLY A 95 24.64 7.05 -7.40
CA GLY A 95 26.02 7.04 -6.90
C GLY A 95 26.40 8.27 -6.06
N ASN A 96 25.54 9.26 -5.98
CA ASN A 96 25.70 10.46 -5.15
C ASN A 96 24.34 10.95 -4.66
N TYR A 97 24.34 12.01 -3.85
CA TYR A 97 23.12 12.75 -3.49
C TYR A 97 22.83 13.77 -4.59
N ALA A 98 21.90 13.43 -5.47
CA ALA A 98 21.40 14.33 -6.48
C ALA A 98 20.21 15.14 -5.95
N VAL A 99 20.11 16.39 -6.35
CA VAL A 99 18.93 17.22 -6.09
C VAL A 99 17.80 16.75 -7.00
N ARG A 100 16.60 16.59 -6.46
CA ARG A 100 15.42 16.25 -7.24
C ARG A 100 15.14 17.33 -8.30
N PRO A 101 14.59 16.96 -9.46
CA PRO A 101 14.41 17.91 -10.57
C PRO A 101 13.62 19.15 -10.16
N ALA A 102 13.87 20.25 -10.87
CA ALA A 102 13.04 21.46 -10.75
C ALA A 102 11.59 21.10 -11.07
N GLY A 103 10.66 21.54 -10.19
CA GLY A 103 9.25 21.17 -10.29
C GLY A 103 8.87 19.91 -9.52
N PHE A 104 9.80 19.31 -8.75
CA PHE A 104 9.46 18.25 -7.81
C PHE A 104 8.35 18.74 -6.87
N ASP A 105 7.21 18.09 -6.93
CA ASP A 105 6.08 18.37 -6.04
C ASP A 105 6.24 17.61 -4.72
N ALA A 106 6.38 18.33 -3.63
CA ALA A 106 6.47 17.80 -2.28
C ALA A 106 5.10 17.60 -1.61
N GLY A 107 4.00 17.77 -2.35
CA GLY A 107 2.64 17.59 -1.81
C GLY A 107 2.21 18.68 -0.82
N GLY A 108 2.74 19.90 -0.95
CA GLY A 108 2.41 21.04 -0.08
C GLY A 108 2.99 20.97 1.34
N THR A 109 3.86 19.99 1.62
CA THR A 109 4.59 19.92 2.90
C THR A 109 5.71 20.96 2.96
N ALA A 110 6.08 21.40 4.19
CA ALA A 110 7.10 22.40 4.40
C ALA A 110 8.40 22.08 3.66
N PRO A 111 8.93 22.99 2.83
CA PRO A 111 10.06 22.70 1.99
C PRO A 111 11.33 22.51 2.82
N LEU A 112 12.10 21.50 2.43
CA LEU A 112 13.55 21.55 2.61
C LEU A 112 14.09 22.52 1.57
N ASP A 113 15.21 23.19 1.85
CA ASP A 113 15.85 24.07 0.85
C ASP A 113 16.18 23.30 -0.43
N GLU A 114 16.49 22.00 -0.27
CA GLU A 114 16.75 21.08 -1.38
C GLU A 114 16.23 19.66 -1.05
N TYR A 115 15.70 18.97 -2.05
CA TYR A 115 15.20 17.58 -1.94
C TYR A 115 16.18 16.62 -2.62
N TYR A 116 16.88 15.81 -1.82
CA TYR A 116 17.87 14.86 -2.34
C TYR A 116 17.27 13.48 -2.63
N TYR A 117 17.91 12.78 -3.60
CA TYR A 117 17.66 11.38 -3.89
C TYR A 117 18.95 10.66 -4.29
N THR A 118 18.94 9.33 -4.27
CA THR A 118 20.08 8.46 -4.56
C THR A 118 19.73 7.35 -5.53
N ILE A 119 18.45 7.10 -5.74
CA ILE A 119 17.90 6.04 -6.58
C ILE A 119 16.67 6.60 -7.29
N ARG A 120 16.46 6.23 -8.56
CA ARG A 120 15.23 6.54 -9.29
C ARG A 120 14.70 5.35 -10.06
N SER A 121 13.39 5.30 -10.27
CA SER A 121 12.71 4.33 -11.11
C SER A 121 11.29 4.78 -11.44
N SER A 122 10.75 4.34 -12.56
CA SER A 122 9.31 4.45 -12.88
C SER A 122 8.53 3.18 -12.53
N SER A 123 9.20 2.13 -12.06
CA SER A 123 8.61 0.82 -11.74
C SER A 123 8.70 0.57 -10.23
N VAL A 124 7.68 0.98 -9.49
CA VAL A 124 7.71 1.03 -8.03
C VAL A 124 6.45 0.42 -7.44
N TRP A 125 6.62 -0.37 -6.39
CA TRP A 125 5.55 -0.96 -5.59
C TRP A 125 5.64 -0.45 -4.16
N PHE A 126 4.55 0.03 -3.66
CA PHE A 126 4.40 0.46 -2.28
C PHE A 126 3.57 -0.57 -1.50
N VAL A 127 4.03 -0.94 -0.31
CA VAL A 127 3.28 -1.82 0.60
C VAL A 127 2.54 -0.95 1.61
N PRO A 128 1.20 -0.85 1.54
CA PRO A 128 0.40 -0.13 2.53
C PRO A 128 0.61 -0.66 3.96
N PRO A 129 0.45 0.18 5.00
CA PRO A 129 0.73 -0.19 6.39
C PRO A 129 0.04 -1.45 6.87
N GLU A 130 -1.21 -1.65 6.47
CA GLU A 130 -2.05 -2.81 6.80
C GLU A 130 -1.49 -4.13 6.26
N PHE A 131 -0.73 -4.09 5.16
CA PHE A 131 -0.10 -5.26 4.56
C PHE A 131 1.32 -5.55 5.05
N ARG A 132 1.91 -4.66 5.85
CA ARG A 132 3.26 -4.82 6.44
C ARG A 132 3.26 -5.79 7.62
N SER A 133 2.60 -6.93 7.48
CA SER A 133 2.29 -7.86 8.59
C SER A 133 3.38 -8.84 8.94
N LYS A 134 4.45 -8.94 8.12
CA LYS A 134 5.50 -9.95 8.29
C LYS A 134 6.86 -9.31 8.56
N PRO A 135 7.14 -8.89 9.81
CA PRO A 135 8.46 -8.40 10.16
C PRO A 135 9.50 -9.53 10.08
N PHE A 136 10.73 -9.13 9.84
CA PHE A 136 11.87 -10.04 9.97
C PHE A 136 13.01 -9.37 10.72
N SER A 137 13.90 -10.19 11.24
CA SER A 137 15.11 -9.73 11.92
C SER A 137 16.28 -10.60 11.49
N HIS A 138 17.36 -9.96 11.04
CA HIS A 138 18.61 -10.63 10.74
C HIS A 138 19.77 -9.73 11.20
N PRO A 139 20.85 -10.30 11.79
CA PRO A 139 21.97 -9.50 12.28
C PRO A 139 22.57 -8.56 11.23
N SER A 140 22.67 -9.01 9.99
CA SER A 140 23.25 -8.24 8.87
C SER A 140 22.44 -7.02 8.44
N VAL A 141 21.16 -6.92 8.84
CA VAL A 141 20.30 -5.76 8.50
C VAL A 141 20.07 -4.82 9.69
N ARG A 142 20.60 -5.18 10.88
CA ARG A 142 20.38 -4.36 12.09
C ARG A 142 21.06 -3.00 12.01
N GLN A 143 22.35 -2.97 11.65
CA GLN A 143 23.18 -1.77 11.72
C GLN A 143 23.30 -1.01 10.40
N GLY A 144 23.27 -1.71 9.25
CA GLY A 144 23.42 -1.11 7.94
C GLY A 144 22.22 -0.25 7.52
N LYS A 145 22.47 0.70 6.61
CA LYS A 145 21.45 1.48 5.91
C LYS A 145 21.11 0.90 4.56
N TYR A 146 22.06 0.20 3.95
CA TYR A 146 21.87 -0.55 2.72
C TYR A 146 22.89 -1.68 2.62
N SER A 147 22.60 -2.67 1.77
CA SER A 147 23.57 -3.67 1.35
C SER A 147 23.19 -4.31 0.03
N PHE A 148 24.20 -4.49 -0.82
CA PHE A 148 24.10 -5.26 -2.03
C PHE A 148 24.05 -6.75 -1.68
N LEU A 149 23.02 -7.46 -2.16
CA LEU A 149 22.82 -8.88 -1.92
C LEU A 149 23.22 -9.74 -3.12
N ASP A 150 23.08 -9.19 -4.33
CA ASP A 150 23.44 -9.82 -5.60
C ASP A 150 23.72 -8.75 -6.66
N GLY A 151 24.59 -9.06 -7.61
CA GLY A 151 24.91 -8.17 -8.72
C GLY A 151 26.38 -8.16 -9.08
N PRO A 152 26.78 -7.37 -10.09
CA PRO A 152 28.17 -7.27 -10.53
C PRO A 152 29.11 -6.83 -9.40
N GLY A 153 30.19 -7.58 -9.18
CA GLY A 153 31.18 -7.28 -8.16
C GLY A 153 30.74 -7.54 -6.71
N VAL A 154 29.55 -8.11 -6.49
CA VAL A 154 29.04 -8.39 -5.15
C VAL A 154 29.55 -9.77 -4.69
N GLU A 155 30.36 -9.79 -3.64
CA GLU A 155 30.69 -11.02 -2.94
C GLU A 155 29.45 -11.57 -2.21
N ILE A 156 29.05 -12.81 -2.51
CA ILE A 156 27.87 -13.45 -1.96
C ILE A 156 28.23 -14.30 -0.76
N THR A 157 28.18 -13.70 0.43
CA THR A 157 28.40 -14.41 1.71
C THR A 157 27.16 -15.22 2.13
N ALA A 158 27.34 -16.13 3.12
CA ALA A 158 26.22 -16.89 3.68
C ALA A 158 25.12 -16.00 4.24
N ASN A 159 25.48 -14.90 4.92
CA ASN A 159 24.54 -13.92 5.45
C ASN A 159 23.77 -13.19 4.35
N LYS A 160 24.44 -12.81 3.26
CA LYS A 160 23.76 -12.17 2.10
C LYS A 160 22.79 -13.14 1.44
N ARG A 161 23.14 -14.43 1.30
CA ARG A 161 22.24 -15.48 0.79
C ARG A 161 20.98 -15.61 1.66
N ALA A 162 21.15 -15.66 2.99
CA ALA A 162 20.02 -15.76 3.91
C ALA A 162 19.08 -14.57 3.81
N VAL A 163 19.63 -13.34 3.82
CA VAL A 163 18.81 -12.13 3.66
C VAL A 163 18.14 -12.08 2.29
N LYS A 164 18.86 -12.43 1.22
CA LYS A 164 18.31 -12.50 -0.14
C LYS A 164 17.11 -13.45 -0.21
N SER A 165 17.22 -14.65 0.34
CA SER A 165 16.11 -15.63 0.38
C SER A 165 14.90 -15.05 1.09
N ILE A 166 15.08 -14.47 2.29
CA ILE A 166 13.99 -13.86 3.04
C ILE A 166 13.29 -12.75 2.21
N LEU A 167 14.06 -11.89 1.56
CA LEU A 167 13.47 -10.80 0.78
C LEU A 167 12.80 -11.30 -0.49
N GLN A 168 13.35 -12.30 -1.16
CA GLN A 168 12.72 -12.93 -2.33
C GLN A 168 11.37 -13.57 -1.96
N ASP A 169 11.30 -14.26 -0.82
CA ASP A 169 10.04 -14.82 -0.30
C ASP A 169 9.02 -13.72 0.02
N ARG A 170 9.49 -12.56 0.51
CA ARG A 170 8.61 -11.40 0.73
C ARG A 170 8.12 -10.78 -0.57
N LEU A 171 9.01 -10.60 -1.54
CA LEU A 171 8.66 -10.06 -2.85
C LEU A 171 7.68 -10.98 -3.60
N ALA A 172 7.89 -12.31 -3.53
CA ALA A 172 6.95 -13.28 -4.08
C ALA A 172 5.57 -13.16 -3.41
N PHE A 173 5.55 -13.11 -2.07
CA PHE A 173 4.32 -12.93 -1.31
C PHE A 173 3.56 -11.64 -1.71
N PHE A 174 4.28 -10.53 -1.91
CA PHE A 174 3.67 -9.26 -2.34
C PHE A 174 3.43 -9.20 -3.85
N GLY A 175 4.13 -10.00 -4.66
CA GLY A 175 3.97 -10.06 -6.11
C GLY A 175 2.68 -10.78 -6.53
N ASP A 176 2.24 -11.75 -5.74
CA ASP A 176 0.93 -12.41 -5.87
C ASP A 176 -0.22 -11.49 -5.40
N VAL A 177 0.12 -10.51 -4.58
CA VAL A 177 -0.76 -9.39 -4.23
C VAL A 177 -0.48 -8.31 -5.26
N SER A 178 -1.37 -8.11 -6.21
CA SER A 178 -1.32 -7.00 -7.17
C SER A 178 -1.41 -5.66 -6.42
N ILE A 179 -0.31 -5.26 -5.78
CA ILE A 179 -0.13 -3.92 -5.24
C ILE A 179 0.15 -3.05 -6.45
N HIS A 180 -0.92 -2.55 -7.07
CA HIS A 180 -0.83 -1.71 -8.24
C HIS A 180 -0.04 -0.44 -7.93
N ASN A 181 0.85 -0.10 -8.85
CA ASN A 181 1.33 1.27 -9.00
C ASN A 181 0.10 2.16 -9.27
N PRO A 182 -0.31 3.04 -8.34
CA PRO A 182 -1.51 3.85 -8.52
C PRO A 182 -1.38 4.89 -9.66
N ASN A 183 -0.24 4.95 -10.33
CA ASN A 183 0.06 5.92 -11.37
C ASN A 183 0.54 5.31 -12.69
N ALA A 184 0.20 4.07 -13.00
CA ALA A 184 0.30 3.61 -14.39
C ALA A 184 -0.67 4.48 -15.22
N SER A 185 -0.12 5.47 -15.92
CA SER A 185 -0.85 6.36 -16.80
C SER A 185 -1.64 5.54 -17.81
N ASN A 186 -2.94 5.77 -17.87
CA ASN A 186 -3.80 5.32 -18.94
C ASN A 186 -3.43 6.06 -20.24
N THR A 187 -2.44 5.56 -20.97
CA THR A 187 -2.41 5.75 -22.42
C THR A 187 -3.25 4.61 -23.01
N PRO A 188 -4.28 4.90 -23.81
CA PRO A 188 -5.08 3.87 -24.44
C PRO A 188 -4.25 3.25 -25.56
N ASP A 189 -3.55 2.15 -25.26
CA ASP A 189 -3.02 1.28 -26.30
C ASP A 189 -4.11 0.29 -26.72
N ARG A 190 -4.54 0.43 -27.96
CA ARG A 190 -5.49 -0.48 -28.61
C ARG A 190 -4.75 -1.79 -28.88
N ASP A 191 -5.40 -2.86 -28.52
CA ASP A 191 -5.08 -4.28 -28.78
C ASP A 191 -4.15 -4.94 -27.75
N ASN A 192 -4.75 -5.39 -26.64
CA ASN A 192 -4.54 -6.73 -26.11
C ASN A 192 -5.55 -7.04 -24.99
N ASP A 193 -6.33 -8.10 -25.14
CA ASP A 193 -7.21 -8.70 -24.12
C ASP A 193 -6.41 -9.15 -22.88
N LYS A 194 -5.92 -8.22 -22.07
CA LYS A 194 -5.49 -8.50 -20.69
C LYS A 194 -6.50 -7.87 -19.76
N ILE A 195 -7.22 -8.73 -19.07
CA ILE A 195 -8.18 -8.38 -18.02
C ILE A 195 -7.47 -7.48 -17.00
N ASP A 196 -7.79 -6.18 -17.05
CA ASP A 196 -7.43 -5.23 -16.00
C ASP A 196 -8.32 -5.53 -14.78
N PRO A 197 -7.75 -6.01 -13.64
CA PRO A 197 -8.57 -6.31 -12.46
C PRO A 197 -9.31 -5.09 -11.90
N LEU A 198 -8.87 -3.87 -12.26
CA LEU A 198 -9.53 -2.59 -11.93
C LEU A 198 -10.22 -1.96 -13.14
N GLY A 199 -10.20 -2.60 -14.30
CA GLY A 199 -10.89 -2.15 -15.52
C GLY A 199 -12.38 -1.97 -15.25
N GLY A 200 -12.86 -0.72 -15.39
CA GLY A 200 -14.25 -0.35 -15.17
C GLY A 200 -14.56 0.41 -13.88
N PHE A 201 -13.61 0.65 -12.99
CA PHE A 201 -13.84 1.42 -11.75
C PHE A 201 -13.59 2.92 -11.85
N GLY A 202 -13.14 3.44 -12.99
CA GLY A 202 -12.84 4.85 -13.20
C GLY A 202 -11.60 5.36 -12.45
N GLY A 203 -11.23 6.62 -12.66
CA GLY A 203 -10.10 7.27 -11.98
C GLY A 203 -10.33 7.44 -10.47
N PRO A 204 -9.27 7.83 -9.69
CA PRO A 204 -9.35 7.96 -8.23
C PRO A 204 -10.46 8.89 -7.74
N GLU A 205 -10.65 10.03 -8.41
CA GLU A 205 -11.73 10.98 -8.07
C GLU A 205 -13.12 10.39 -8.33
N HIS A 206 -13.26 9.67 -9.44
CA HIS A 206 -14.51 8.99 -9.77
C HIS A 206 -14.82 7.91 -8.73
N ARG A 207 -13.85 7.09 -8.35
CA ARG A 207 -14.01 6.07 -7.29
C ARG A 207 -14.44 6.70 -5.96
N LYS A 208 -13.77 7.77 -5.54
CA LYS A 208 -14.13 8.51 -4.32
C LYS A 208 -15.53 9.11 -4.39
N ALA A 209 -15.93 9.59 -5.56
CA ALA A 209 -17.29 10.09 -5.77
C ALA A 209 -18.34 8.97 -5.68
N VAL A 210 -18.05 7.79 -6.27
CA VAL A 210 -18.89 6.59 -6.21
C VAL A 210 -19.02 6.08 -4.77
N GLU A 211 -17.91 5.95 -4.05
CA GLU A 211 -17.87 5.55 -2.65
C GLU A 211 -18.72 6.46 -1.77
N LYS A 212 -18.46 7.76 -1.83
CA LYS A 212 -19.24 8.76 -1.10
C LYS A 212 -20.73 8.70 -1.42
N ALA A 213 -21.10 8.56 -2.69
CA ALA A 213 -22.48 8.47 -3.12
C ALA A 213 -23.15 7.18 -2.62
N ALA A 214 -22.42 6.05 -2.63
CA ALA A 214 -22.88 4.76 -2.11
C ALA A 214 -23.14 4.81 -0.60
N VAL A 215 -22.21 5.38 0.17
CA VAL A 215 -22.38 5.55 1.64
C VAL A 215 -23.61 6.42 1.92
N GLN A 216 -23.78 7.54 1.21
CA GLN A 216 -24.94 8.42 1.38
C GLN A 216 -26.27 7.75 0.98
N ALA A 217 -26.27 6.94 -0.08
CA ALA A 217 -27.46 6.20 -0.50
C ALA A 217 -27.84 5.14 0.52
N THR A 218 -26.85 4.37 1.02
CA THR A 218 -27.03 3.36 2.06
C THR A 218 -27.53 3.96 3.37
N TRP A 219 -26.98 5.11 3.77
CA TRP A 219 -27.43 5.84 4.95
C TRP A 219 -28.91 6.23 4.86
N ARG A 220 -29.32 6.80 3.70
CA ARG A 220 -30.72 7.17 3.46
C ARG A 220 -31.64 5.96 3.51
N GLU A 221 -31.21 4.84 2.93
CA GLU A 221 -32.02 3.61 2.94
C GLU A 221 -32.15 3.01 4.34
N LEU A 222 -31.09 3.00 5.14
CA LEU A 222 -31.14 2.59 6.54
C LEU A 222 -32.09 3.46 7.37
N ASN A 223 -32.05 4.79 7.19
CA ASN A 223 -32.98 5.70 7.85
C ASN A 223 -34.44 5.42 7.44
N ARG A 224 -34.68 5.12 6.15
CA ARG A 224 -36.02 4.73 5.63
C ARG A 224 -36.51 3.42 6.26
N LEU A 225 -35.57 2.51 6.57
CA LEU A 225 -35.82 1.25 7.26
C LEU A 225 -35.87 1.36 8.79
N ASP A 226 -35.95 2.57 9.32
CA ASP A 226 -36.15 2.87 10.75
C ASP A 226 -34.89 2.60 11.62
N TYR A 227 -33.69 2.76 11.05
CA TYR A 227 -32.41 2.69 11.76
C TYR A 227 -31.85 4.07 12.08
N ASP A 228 -31.24 4.22 13.25
CA ASP A 228 -30.29 5.29 13.57
C ASP A 228 -28.90 4.87 13.14
N VAL A 229 -28.21 5.71 12.34
CA VAL A 229 -26.97 5.36 11.68
C VAL A 229 -25.82 6.23 12.15
N VAL A 230 -24.66 5.62 12.38
CA VAL A 230 -23.39 6.31 12.72
C VAL A 230 -22.30 5.82 11.76
N SER A 231 -21.52 6.74 11.18
CA SER A 231 -20.34 6.36 10.37
C SER A 231 -19.21 5.83 11.25
N ARG A 232 -18.55 4.81 10.76
CA ARG A 232 -17.36 4.16 11.32
C ARG A 232 -16.22 4.05 10.31
N GLU A 233 -16.33 4.72 9.17
CA GLU A 233 -15.33 4.69 8.10
C GLU A 233 -13.92 5.04 8.60
N SER A 234 -13.81 6.00 9.54
CA SER A 234 -12.52 6.41 10.13
C SER A 234 -11.92 5.40 11.11
N ASP A 235 -12.74 4.48 11.65
CA ASP A 235 -12.34 3.61 12.75
C ASP A 235 -11.63 2.33 12.26
N ASN A 236 -11.73 2.02 10.98
CA ASN A 236 -11.13 0.85 10.31
C ASN A 236 -11.40 -0.48 11.06
N ILE A 237 -12.63 -0.67 11.53
CA ILE A 237 -13.06 -1.83 12.36
C ILE A 237 -13.68 -2.95 11.53
N GLY A 238 -13.69 -2.85 10.20
CA GLY A 238 -14.17 -3.89 9.28
C GLY A 238 -15.59 -3.68 8.78
N TYR A 239 -16.16 -2.48 9.00
CA TYR A 239 -17.42 -2.01 8.41
C TYR A 239 -17.50 -0.49 8.45
N ASP A 240 -18.32 0.08 7.57
CA ASP A 240 -18.43 1.52 7.35
C ASP A 240 -19.52 2.21 8.21
N LEU A 241 -20.65 1.54 8.40
CA LEU A 241 -21.80 2.11 9.11
C LEU A 241 -22.27 1.20 10.23
N HIS A 242 -22.49 1.79 11.39
CA HIS A 242 -23.20 1.17 12.52
C HIS A 242 -24.64 1.66 12.55
N ALA A 243 -25.61 0.76 12.45
CA ALA A 243 -27.02 1.08 12.40
C ALA A 243 -27.79 0.36 13.51
N ILE A 244 -28.58 1.11 14.29
CA ILE A 244 -29.40 0.58 15.38
C ILE A 244 -30.86 0.78 15.04
N HIS A 245 -31.64 -0.29 15.00
CA HIS A 245 -33.05 -0.23 14.70
C HIS A 245 -33.85 0.40 15.88
N ARG A 246 -34.66 1.42 15.54
CA ARG A 246 -35.33 2.27 16.57
C ARG A 246 -36.33 1.55 17.43
N LYS A 247 -36.97 0.47 16.95
CA LYS A 247 -38.04 -0.21 17.67
C LYS A 247 -37.53 -1.27 18.63
N ASP A 248 -36.56 -2.08 18.21
CA ASP A 248 -36.12 -3.25 18.94
C ASP A 248 -34.66 -3.21 19.39
N GLY A 249 -33.92 -2.16 19.00
CA GLY A 249 -32.51 -1.97 19.34
C GLY A 249 -31.54 -2.94 18.64
N SER A 250 -32.01 -3.71 17.66
CA SER A 250 -31.13 -4.61 16.90
C SER A 250 -30.09 -3.81 16.12
N ALA A 251 -28.84 -4.31 16.10
CA ALA A 251 -27.74 -3.63 15.44
C ALA A 251 -27.39 -4.29 14.10
N LEU A 252 -27.01 -3.47 13.13
CA LEU A 252 -26.34 -3.89 11.90
C LEU A 252 -24.97 -3.22 11.79
N HIS A 253 -24.00 -3.98 11.36
CA HIS A 253 -22.67 -3.53 10.99
C HIS A 253 -22.53 -3.63 9.47
N VAL A 254 -22.62 -2.50 8.80
CA VAL A 254 -22.81 -2.45 7.35
C VAL A 254 -21.52 -2.04 6.65
N GLU A 255 -20.99 -2.96 5.86
CA GLU A 255 -19.95 -2.68 4.86
C GLU A 255 -20.59 -2.18 3.59
N VAL A 256 -20.10 -1.07 3.02
CA VAL A 256 -20.71 -0.43 1.85
C VAL A 256 -19.82 -0.58 0.63
N LYS A 257 -20.38 -1.09 -0.46
CA LYS A 257 -19.71 -1.16 -1.76
C LYS A 257 -20.56 -0.47 -2.83
N GLY A 258 -19.93 0.44 -3.57
CA GLY A 258 -20.57 1.21 -4.62
C GLY A 258 -20.04 0.88 -6.02
N THR A 259 -20.92 0.95 -7.00
CA THR A 259 -20.54 0.95 -8.41
C THR A 259 -21.31 2.03 -9.19
N SER A 260 -20.66 2.63 -10.19
CA SER A 260 -21.30 3.61 -11.08
C SER A 260 -22.24 2.96 -12.09
N GLY A 261 -22.10 1.66 -12.37
CA GLY A 261 -22.95 0.90 -13.28
C GLY A 261 -24.00 0.06 -12.57
N SER A 262 -24.77 -0.70 -13.35
CA SER A 262 -25.81 -1.62 -12.86
C SER A 262 -25.28 -2.97 -12.36
N GLU A 263 -24.08 -3.36 -12.79
CA GLU A 263 -23.47 -4.63 -12.41
C GLU A 263 -22.57 -4.44 -11.21
N PRO A 264 -22.83 -5.11 -10.07
CA PRO A 264 -22.04 -4.97 -8.88
C PRO A 264 -20.66 -5.64 -9.03
N ARG A 265 -19.61 -4.84 -8.88
CA ARG A 265 -18.21 -5.31 -8.79
C ARG A 265 -17.56 -4.55 -7.64
N PHE A 266 -16.89 -5.25 -6.74
CA PHE A 266 -16.28 -4.64 -5.58
C PHE A 266 -15.06 -5.42 -5.08
N PHE A 267 -14.23 -4.75 -4.29
CA PHE A 267 -13.15 -5.37 -3.54
C PHE A 267 -13.48 -5.33 -2.04
N MET A 268 -13.00 -6.33 -1.33
CA MET A 268 -13.03 -6.36 0.13
C MET A 268 -11.61 -6.44 0.67
N THR A 269 -11.30 -5.64 1.66
CA THR A 269 -10.05 -5.75 2.41
C THR A 269 -10.07 -7.00 3.30
N MET A 270 -8.91 -7.45 3.77
CA MET A 270 -8.83 -8.58 4.71
C MET A 270 -9.55 -8.29 6.03
N ASN A 271 -9.59 -7.02 6.44
CA ASN A 271 -10.28 -6.61 7.66
C ASN A 271 -11.80 -6.74 7.50
N GLU A 272 -12.37 -6.18 6.44
CA GLU A 272 -13.78 -6.32 6.06
C GLU A 272 -14.18 -7.79 5.87
N TYR A 273 -13.34 -8.54 5.13
CA TYR A 273 -13.55 -9.98 4.92
C TYR A 273 -13.51 -10.78 6.23
N GLY A 274 -12.60 -10.43 7.15
CA GLY A 274 -12.54 -11.04 8.47
C GLY A 274 -13.79 -10.77 9.31
N TYR A 275 -14.29 -9.54 9.26
CA TYR A 275 -15.45 -9.11 10.05
C TYR A 275 -16.78 -9.69 9.56
N ARG A 276 -16.89 -10.14 8.31
CA ARG A 276 -18.12 -10.69 7.71
C ARG A 276 -18.78 -11.85 8.45
N LEU A 277 -18.04 -12.51 9.36
CA LEU A 277 -18.54 -13.62 10.16
C LEU A 277 -19.41 -13.16 11.35
N ALA A 278 -19.43 -11.87 11.65
CA ALA A 278 -20.28 -11.32 12.70
C ALA A 278 -21.77 -11.44 12.30
N PRO A 279 -22.66 -11.89 13.19
CA PRO A 279 -24.09 -12.09 12.87
C PRO A 279 -24.79 -10.81 12.40
N GLU A 280 -24.34 -9.66 12.91
CA GLU A 280 -24.88 -8.32 12.61
C GLU A 280 -24.37 -7.78 11.27
N TRP A 281 -23.36 -8.42 10.68
CA TRP A 281 -22.75 -7.91 9.45
C TRP A 281 -23.69 -8.02 8.26
N ARG A 282 -23.67 -6.96 7.46
CA ARG A 282 -24.36 -6.89 6.16
C ARG A 282 -23.46 -6.22 5.13
N LEU A 283 -23.50 -6.71 3.90
CA LEU A 283 -22.94 -6.01 2.75
C LEU A 283 -24.03 -5.16 2.10
N ALA A 284 -23.85 -3.85 2.07
CA ALA A 284 -24.69 -2.96 1.29
C ALA A 284 -24.04 -2.74 -0.08
N ILE A 285 -24.75 -3.08 -1.15
CA ILE A 285 -24.30 -2.83 -2.53
C ILE A 285 -25.18 -1.73 -3.11
N ALA A 286 -24.54 -0.60 -3.48
CA ALA A 286 -25.19 0.51 -4.15
C ALA A 286 -24.79 0.52 -5.63
N VAL A 287 -25.67 0.04 -6.51
CA VAL A 287 -25.48 0.16 -7.97
C VAL A 287 -25.98 1.50 -8.47
N ASN A 288 -25.47 1.94 -9.63
CA ASN A 288 -25.78 3.25 -10.22
C ASN A 288 -25.60 4.43 -9.23
N ALA A 289 -24.59 4.34 -8.38
CA ALA A 289 -24.41 5.19 -7.21
C ALA A 289 -24.41 6.71 -7.51
N LEU A 290 -23.92 7.11 -8.69
CA LEU A 290 -23.82 8.53 -9.11
C LEU A 290 -25.09 9.10 -9.78
N THR A 291 -26.05 8.25 -10.10
CA THR A 291 -27.25 8.68 -10.85
C THR A 291 -28.53 8.39 -10.07
N LYS A 292 -28.99 7.16 -10.12
CA LYS A 292 -30.15 6.68 -9.39
C LYS A 292 -29.73 5.44 -8.58
N PRO A 293 -29.17 5.64 -7.40
CA PRO A 293 -28.65 4.52 -6.59
C PRO A 293 -29.77 3.57 -6.19
N ASP A 294 -29.50 2.28 -6.41
CA ASP A 294 -30.30 1.16 -5.89
C ASP A 294 -29.45 0.41 -4.88
N VAL A 295 -29.95 0.27 -3.65
CA VAL A 295 -29.21 -0.29 -2.51
C VAL A 295 -29.83 -1.60 -2.07
N ARG A 296 -29.01 -2.65 -2.04
CA ARG A 296 -29.39 -3.97 -1.50
C ARG A 296 -28.52 -4.31 -0.31
N PHE A 297 -29.13 -4.87 0.75
CA PHE A 297 -28.42 -5.40 1.91
C PHE A 297 -28.37 -6.91 1.81
N LEU A 298 -27.17 -7.48 1.90
CA LEU A 298 -26.93 -8.91 1.77
C LEU A 298 -26.33 -9.45 3.08
N THR A 299 -26.85 -10.58 3.52
CA THR A 299 -26.21 -11.43 4.53
C THR A 299 -25.01 -12.15 3.95
N LEU A 300 -24.12 -12.69 4.80
CA LEU A 300 -22.99 -13.49 4.32
C LEU A 300 -23.41 -14.63 3.39
N ARG A 301 -24.49 -15.35 3.70
CA ARG A 301 -25.02 -16.45 2.87
C ARG A 301 -25.45 -15.98 1.47
N GLU A 302 -26.03 -14.80 1.39
CA GLU A 302 -26.42 -14.21 0.10
C GLU A 302 -25.21 -13.77 -0.70
N VAL A 303 -24.21 -13.19 -0.04
CA VAL A 303 -22.93 -12.85 -0.70
C VAL A 303 -22.25 -14.09 -1.26
N GLU A 304 -22.12 -15.16 -0.47
CA GLU A 304 -21.49 -16.42 -0.91
C GLU A 304 -22.28 -17.15 -2.02
N ARG A 305 -23.58 -16.92 -2.10
CA ARG A 305 -24.43 -17.47 -3.16
C ARG A 305 -24.37 -16.65 -4.45
N GLU A 306 -24.30 -15.32 -4.36
CA GLU A 306 -24.41 -14.40 -5.49
C GLU A 306 -23.06 -14.01 -6.08
N PHE A 307 -21.98 -14.13 -5.32
CA PHE A 307 -20.63 -13.69 -5.72
C PHE A 307 -19.60 -14.80 -5.54
N GLU A 308 -18.75 -14.95 -6.54
CA GLU A 308 -17.51 -15.70 -6.38
C GLU A 308 -16.46 -14.78 -5.74
N LEU A 309 -16.14 -15.03 -4.48
CA LEU A 309 -15.10 -14.29 -3.76
C LEU A 309 -13.76 -14.96 -4.01
N THR A 310 -12.99 -14.43 -4.95
CA THR A 310 -11.63 -14.90 -5.22
C THR A 310 -10.65 -14.14 -4.34
N PRO A 311 -9.89 -14.83 -3.47
CA PRO A 311 -8.88 -14.17 -2.67
C PRO A 311 -7.80 -13.57 -3.56
N MET A 312 -7.69 -12.25 -3.57
CA MET A 312 -6.58 -11.55 -4.21
C MET A 312 -5.33 -11.54 -3.33
N VAL A 313 -5.47 -11.89 -2.05
CA VAL A 313 -4.40 -11.88 -1.05
C VAL A 313 -4.52 -13.08 -0.12
N TRP A 314 -3.48 -13.92 -0.05
CA TRP A 314 -3.41 -15.03 0.90
C TRP A 314 -2.46 -14.70 2.05
N LYS A 315 -2.93 -14.83 3.31
CA LYS A 315 -2.07 -14.81 4.49
C LYS A 315 -1.60 -16.24 4.79
N ALA A 316 -0.33 -16.56 4.47
CA ALA A 316 0.28 -17.82 4.89
C ALA A 316 0.99 -17.66 6.24
N ILE A 317 0.63 -18.43 7.24
CA ILE A 317 1.32 -18.55 8.52
C ILE A 317 1.87 -19.96 8.61
N ARG A 318 3.18 -20.10 8.86
CA ARG A 318 3.79 -21.41 9.08
C ARG A 318 3.15 -22.06 10.31
N ARG A 319 2.59 -23.25 10.16
CA ARG A 319 2.18 -24.07 11.30
C ARG A 319 3.44 -24.50 12.05
N ILE A 320 3.49 -24.21 13.35
CA ILE A 320 4.45 -24.86 14.24
C ILE A 320 3.92 -26.28 14.39
N LEU A 321 4.55 -27.23 13.71
CA LEU A 321 4.28 -28.66 13.96
C LEU A 321 4.84 -28.95 15.35
N SER A 322 3.96 -29.26 16.29
CA SER A 322 4.27 -29.76 17.64
C SER A 322 4.85 -31.14 17.56
#